data_6caa54c6d1c9f8c58b32e2b81c1d4c52
#
_entry.id   6caa54c6d1c9f8c58b32e2b81c1d4c52
#
_cell.length_a   1.000
_cell.length_b   1.000
_cell.length_c   1.000
_cell.angle_alpha   90.00
_cell.angle_beta   90.00
_cell.angle_gamma   90.00
#
_symmetry.space_group_name_H-M   'P 1'
#
loop_
_entity.id
_entity.type
_entity.pdbx_description
1 polymer ?
#
loop_
_entity_poly.entity_id
_entity_poly.type
_entity_poly.pdbx_seq_one_letter_code
_entity_poly.pdbx_strand_id
1 'polypeptide(L)'
;MNIDRNRVIRCFAAYVRNFDRSDAGIVLKYQHSIRVSRIIEKLAHGISLSDADTDLAWCIGVLHDIGRFEQLREYHTFIDYRSVDHARYGAHYLFDEGHIRDFLSDASEDSLIRLAVEQHNVFRLPDGLTPRQKQFCQLIRDADKIDIFRVYVTQLAGTNNIWHTDLSRLKTQSVSESVMAQARRMRTIRTEDKKTRMDFYVGVLCLYFELAYPVSRQLADEQGYYDTLLQFHSQNQQTE
;
A
#
# COMPACT_ATOMS: atom_id res chain seq x y z
N MET A 1 -0.89 21.18 13.24
CA MET A 1 -2.25 20.56 13.28
C MET A 1 -2.36 19.67 14.50
N ASN A 2 -3.50 19.68 15.21
CA ASN A 2 -3.80 18.70 16.26
C ASN A 2 -4.84 17.70 15.71
N ILE A 3 -4.51 16.41 15.72
CA ILE A 3 -5.35 15.36 15.13
C ILE A 3 -6.02 14.56 16.26
N ASP A 4 -7.36 14.60 16.32
CA ASP A 4 -8.13 13.67 17.14
C ASP A 4 -8.17 12.29 16.47
N ARG A 5 -7.24 11.43 16.86
CA ARG A 5 -7.15 10.04 16.33
C ARG A 5 -8.44 9.25 16.55
N ASN A 6 -9.14 9.48 17.66
CA ASN A 6 -10.41 8.80 17.95
C ASN A 6 -11.49 9.22 16.95
N ARG A 7 -11.54 10.51 16.60
CA ARG A 7 -12.44 11.00 15.55
C ARG A 7 -12.13 10.35 14.22
N VAL A 8 -10.85 10.36 13.79
CA VAL A 8 -10.44 9.76 12.51
C VAL A 8 -10.86 8.30 12.43
N ILE A 9 -10.59 7.49 13.46
CA ILE A 9 -10.97 6.06 13.48
C ILE A 9 -12.49 5.88 13.48
N ARG A 10 -13.24 6.68 14.25
CA ARG A 10 -14.71 6.58 14.25
C ARG A 10 -15.29 6.91 12.88
N CYS A 11 -14.79 7.97 12.23
CA CYS A 11 -15.25 8.37 10.90
C CYS A 11 -14.86 7.34 9.84
N PHE A 12 -13.62 6.81 9.88
CA PHE A 12 -13.20 5.74 8.97
C PHE A 12 -14.04 4.47 9.14
N ALA A 13 -14.29 4.05 10.38
CA ALA A 13 -15.17 2.91 10.64
C ALA A 13 -16.64 3.18 10.22
N ALA A 14 -17.11 4.42 10.32
CA ALA A 14 -18.44 4.82 9.84
C ALA A 14 -18.51 4.77 8.30
N TYR A 15 -17.49 5.28 7.62
CA TYR A 15 -17.36 5.18 6.17
C TYR A 15 -17.39 3.73 5.68
N VAL A 16 -16.57 2.86 6.28
CA VAL A 16 -16.48 1.44 5.90
C VAL A 16 -17.80 0.68 6.15
N ARG A 17 -18.63 1.10 7.10
CA ARG A 17 -19.96 0.50 7.33
C ARG A 17 -20.95 0.68 6.16
N ASN A 18 -20.68 1.60 5.22
CA ASN A 18 -21.50 1.76 4.02
C ASN A 18 -21.22 0.69 2.95
N PHE A 19 -20.25 -0.20 3.18
CA PHE A 19 -19.86 -1.27 2.27
C PHE A 19 -20.21 -2.65 2.86
N ASP A 20 -20.30 -3.64 1.98
CA ASP A 20 -20.59 -5.02 2.40
C ASP A 20 -19.42 -5.60 3.22
N ARG A 21 -19.66 -5.77 4.52
CA ARG A 21 -18.67 -6.31 5.45
C ARG A 21 -18.49 -7.83 5.35
N SER A 22 -19.32 -8.53 4.56
CA SER A 22 -19.11 -9.94 4.19
C SER A 22 -18.12 -10.08 3.02
N ASP A 23 -17.86 -8.99 2.27
CA ASP A 23 -16.85 -8.97 1.23
C ASP A 23 -15.44 -8.99 1.85
N ALA A 24 -14.70 -10.07 1.54
CA ALA A 24 -13.35 -10.27 2.04
C ALA A 24 -12.37 -9.17 1.60
N GLY A 25 -12.61 -8.53 0.44
CA GLY A 25 -11.82 -7.40 -0.05
C GLY A 25 -12.01 -6.15 0.79
N ILE A 26 -13.25 -5.85 1.19
CA ILE A 26 -13.57 -4.74 2.10
C ILE A 26 -12.90 -4.96 3.46
N VAL A 27 -13.02 -6.16 4.01
CA VAL A 27 -12.37 -6.52 5.29
C VAL A 27 -10.85 -6.40 5.19
N LEU A 28 -10.26 -6.91 4.09
CA LEU A 28 -8.82 -6.82 3.84
C LEU A 28 -8.36 -5.37 3.85
N LYS A 29 -9.03 -4.49 3.08
CA LYS A 29 -8.62 -3.09 2.94
C LYS A 29 -8.81 -2.29 4.23
N TYR A 30 -9.88 -2.54 4.98
CA TYR A 30 -10.02 -1.95 6.31
C TYR A 30 -8.85 -2.31 7.24
N GLN A 31 -8.55 -3.61 7.34
CA GLN A 31 -7.46 -4.10 8.18
C GLN A 31 -6.09 -3.60 7.71
N HIS A 32 -5.87 -3.57 6.40
CA HIS A 32 -4.65 -3.05 5.78
C HIS A 32 -4.42 -1.58 6.15
N SER A 33 -5.40 -0.69 5.96
CA SER A 33 -5.28 0.73 6.32
C SER A 33 -4.94 0.93 7.80
N ILE A 34 -5.57 0.15 8.69
CA ILE A 34 -5.25 0.21 10.14
C ILE A 34 -3.84 -0.29 10.44
N ARG A 35 -3.32 -1.30 9.72
CA ARG A 35 -1.94 -1.76 9.91
C ARG A 35 -0.94 -0.76 9.33
N VAL A 36 -1.20 -0.23 8.13
CA VAL A 36 -0.36 0.79 7.50
C VAL A 36 -0.25 2.03 8.39
N SER A 37 -1.35 2.47 9.04
CA SER A 37 -1.28 3.60 9.97
C SER A 37 -0.34 3.34 11.17
N ARG A 38 -0.28 2.12 11.67
CA ARG A 38 0.64 1.74 12.76
C ARG A 38 2.09 1.58 12.27
N ILE A 39 2.27 1.12 11.05
CA ILE A 39 3.60 0.99 10.43
C ILE A 39 4.19 2.37 10.20
N ILE A 40 3.46 3.27 9.53
CA ILE A 40 3.94 4.63 9.24
C ILE A 40 4.26 5.41 10.52
N GLU A 41 3.49 5.22 11.61
CA GLU A 41 3.78 5.78 12.92
C GLU A 41 5.14 5.32 13.45
N LYS A 42 5.43 4.00 13.38
CA LYS A 42 6.74 3.47 13.76
C LYS A 42 7.88 4.04 12.91
N LEU A 43 7.65 4.18 11.59
CA LEU A 43 8.63 4.77 10.69
C LEU A 43 8.87 6.24 11.02
N ALA A 44 7.81 7.02 11.30
CA ALA A 44 7.87 8.42 11.69
C ALA A 44 8.72 8.62 12.96
N HIS A 45 8.47 7.80 14.00
CA HIS A 45 9.30 7.78 15.20
C HIS A 45 10.76 7.39 14.89
N GLY A 46 10.96 6.37 14.06
CA GLY A 46 12.30 5.88 13.69
C GLY A 46 13.16 6.90 12.94
N ILE A 47 12.54 7.89 12.29
CA ILE A 47 13.23 9.02 11.65
C ILE A 47 13.11 10.32 12.47
N SER A 48 12.67 10.23 13.73
CA SER A 48 12.58 11.32 14.69
C SER A 48 11.68 12.49 14.26
N LEU A 49 10.52 12.19 13.66
CA LEU A 49 9.50 13.21 13.43
C LEU A 49 8.92 13.71 14.77
N SER A 50 8.41 14.95 14.76
CA SER A 50 7.64 15.48 15.88
C SER A 50 6.35 14.68 16.10
N ASP A 51 5.78 14.75 17.32
CA ASP A 51 4.51 14.09 17.62
C ASP A 51 3.39 14.55 16.67
N ALA A 52 3.33 15.85 16.35
CA ALA A 52 2.36 16.40 15.42
C ALA A 52 2.52 15.86 13.99
N ASP A 53 3.76 15.70 13.50
CA ASP A 53 4.04 15.12 12.19
C ASP A 53 3.84 13.59 12.20
N THR A 54 4.05 12.94 13.33
CA THR A 54 3.76 11.52 13.53
C THR A 54 2.26 11.25 13.49
N ASP A 55 1.44 12.09 14.14
CA ASP A 55 -0.02 12.03 14.06
C ASP A 55 -0.51 12.25 12.63
N LEU A 56 0.10 13.20 11.91
CA LEU A 56 -0.22 13.47 10.51
C LEU A 56 0.12 12.27 9.61
N ALA A 57 1.31 11.68 9.77
CA ALA A 57 1.70 10.47 9.05
C ALA A 57 0.75 9.30 9.33
N TRP A 58 0.39 9.10 10.60
CA TRP A 58 -0.59 8.10 11.01
C TRP A 58 -1.95 8.30 10.34
N CYS A 59 -2.45 9.54 10.28
CA CYS A 59 -3.71 9.87 9.62
C CYS A 59 -3.66 9.59 8.12
N ILE A 60 -2.58 9.96 7.44
CA ILE A 60 -2.33 9.61 6.03
C ILE A 60 -2.39 8.08 5.85
N GLY A 61 -1.77 7.33 6.76
CA GLY A 61 -1.82 5.86 6.74
C GLY A 61 -3.23 5.29 6.83
N VAL A 62 -4.12 5.89 7.63
CA VAL A 62 -5.54 5.48 7.69
C VAL A 62 -6.26 5.76 6.38
N LEU A 63 -5.98 6.89 5.74
CA LEU A 63 -6.78 7.43 4.61
C LEU A 63 -6.23 7.07 3.22
N HIS A 64 -4.97 6.59 3.09
CA HIS A 64 -4.30 6.44 1.81
C HIS A 64 -5.08 5.61 0.79
N ASP A 65 -5.73 4.58 1.24
CA ASP A 65 -6.46 3.59 0.42
C ASP A 65 -8.00 3.77 0.45
N ILE A 66 -8.49 4.95 0.90
CA ILE A 66 -9.93 5.19 1.03
C ILE A 66 -10.70 4.97 -0.30
N GLY A 67 -10.08 5.27 -1.43
CA GLY A 67 -10.66 5.05 -2.75
C GLY A 67 -10.83 3.57 -3.15
N ARG A 68 -10.16 2.63 -2.46
CA ARG A 68 -10.28 1.20 -2.73
C ARG A 68 -11.66 0.63 -2.40
N PHE A 69 -12.36 1.22 -1.46
CA PHE A 69 -13.70 0.77 -1.07
C PHE A 69 -14.70 1.05 -2.19
N GLU A 70 -14.69 2.25 -2.75
CA GLU A 70 -15.52 2.61 -3.88
C GLU A 70 -15.11 1.86 -5.15
N GLN A 71 -13.81 1.73 -5.42
CA GLN A 71 -13.29 0.95 -6.53
C GLN A 71 -13.82 -0.49 -6.50
N LEU A 72 -13.79 -1.14 -5.33
CA LEU A 72 -14.30 -2.52 -5.22
C LEU A 72 -15.82 -2.56 -5.39
N ARG A 73 -16.56 -1.61 -4.82
CA ARG A 73 -18.02 -1.53 -4.95
C ARG A 73 -18.49 -1.37 -6.39
N GLU A 74 -17.82 -0.49 -7.15
CA GLU A 74 -18.22 -0.17 -8.52
C GLU A 74 -17.69 -1.14 -9.56
N TYR A 75 -16.43 -1.56 -9.40
CA TYR A 75 -15.72 -2.30 -10.45
C TYR A 75 -15.41 -3.75 -10.07
N HIS A 76 -15.70 -4.19 -8.87
CA HIS A 76 -15.44 -5.54 -8.36
C HIS A 76 -13.99 -6.01 -8.54
N THR A 77 -13.03 -5.07 -8.49
CA THR A 77 -11.60 -5.35 -8.67
C THR A 77 -10.74 -4.31 -7.97
N PHE A 78 -9.52 -4.71 -7.58
CA PHE A 78 -8.46 -3.81 -7.12
C PHE A 78 -7.43 -3.46 -8.21
N ILE A 79 -7.71 -3.81 -9.47
CA ILE A 79 -6.79 -3.61 -10.59
C ILE A 79 -7.06 -2.25 -11.22
N ASP A 80 -6.20 -1.26 -10.96
CA ASP A 80 -6.39 0.13 -11.39
C ASP A 80 -6.56 0.28 -12.90
N TYR A 81 -5.75 -0.40 -13.72
CA TYR A 81 -5.87 -0.32 -15.19
C TYR A 81 -7.15 -0.97 -15.77
N ARG A 82 -7.94 -1.66 -14.94
CA ARG A 82 -9.26 -2.21 -15.32
C ARG A 82 -10.43 -1.42 -14.74
N SER A 83 -10.14 -0.40 -13.97
CA SER A 83 -11.12 0.39 -13.25
C SER A 83 -10.71 1.86 -13.16
N VAL A 84 -10.30 2.33 -11.99
CA VAL A 84 -9.86 3.70 -11.71
C VAL A 84 -8.54 3.68 -10.92
N ASP A 85 -7.75 4.74 -11.04
CA ASP A 85 -6.63 4.98 -10.13
C ASP A 85 -7.17 5.27 -8.74
N HIS A 86 -7.06 4.29 -7.84
CA HIS A 86 -7.64 4.37 -6.50
C HIS A 86 -7.07 5.49 -5.64
N ALA A 87 -5.80 5.86 -5.85
CA ALA A 87 -5.16 6.92 -5.09
C ALA A 87 -5.75 8.29 -5.46
N ARG A 88 -5.89 8.56 -6.77
CA ARG A 88 -6.55 9.77 -7.27
C ARG A 88 -8.03 9.80 -6.92
N TYR A 89 -8.71 8.66 -7.03
CA TYR A 89 -10.11 8.54 -6.65
C TYR A 89 -10.32 8.84 -5.15
N GLY A 90 -9.48 8.30 -4.28
CA GLY A 90 -9.51 8.57 -2.85
C GLY A 90 -9.22 10.04 -2.52
N ALA A 91 -8.27 10.67 -3.21
CA ALA A 91 -7.99 12.09 -3.04
C ALA A 91 -9.15 12.95 -3.52
N HIS A 92 -9.80 12.61 -4.64
CA HIS A 92 -11.00 13.27 -5.12
C HIS A 92 -12.14 13.20 -4.08
N TYR A 93 -12.46 12.02 -3.58
CA TYR A 93 -13.45 11.81 -2.53
C TYR A 93 -13.15 12.67 -1.28
N LEU A 94 -11.91 12.66 -0.80
CA LEU A 94 -11.56 13.42 0.39
C LEU A 94 -11.63 14.94 0.19
N PHE A 95 -11.09 15.45 -0.91
CA PHE A 95 -10.81 16.88 -1.05
C PHE A 95 -11.75 17.59 -2.01
N ASP A 96 -12.12 17.00 -3.15
CA ASP A 96 -12.96 17.64 -4.13
C ASP A 96 -14.45 17.50 -3.76
N GLU A 97 -14.84 16.38 -3.13
CA GLU A 97 -16.15 16.18 -2.53
C GLU A 97 -16.23 16.67 -1.08
N GLY A 98 -15.12 17.06 -0.46
CA GLY A 98 -15.06 17.70 0.86
C GLY A 98 -15.10 16.77 2.06
N HIS A 99 -15.07 15.44 1.88
CA HIS A 99 -15.18 14.45 2.97
C HIS A 99 -14.00 14.44 3.94
N ILE A 100 -12.89 15.10 3.61
CA ILE A 100 -11.77 15.25 4.57
C ILE A 100 -12.24 15.96 5.86
N ARG A 101 -13.26 16.82 5.79
CA ARG A 101 -13.80 17.54 6.96
C ARG A 101 -14.55 16.63 7.94
N ASP A 102 -14.96 15.44 7.52
CA ASP A 102 -15.52 14.43 8.43
C ASP A 102 -14.41 13.94 9.40
N PHE A 103 -13.20 13.78 8.89
CA PHE A 103 -12.04 13.29 9.63
C PHE A 103 -11.30 14.40 10.39
N LEU A 104 -11.02 15.52 9.73
CA LEU A 104 -10.18 16.60 10.22
C LEU A 104 -10.93 17.94 10.13
N SER A 105 -10.91 18.72 11.23
CA SER A 105 -11.50 20.07 11.24
C SER A 105 -10.55 21.15 10.73
N ASP A 106 -9.23 20.94 10.87
CA ASP A 106 -8.17 21.88 10.48
C ASP A 106 -7.70 21.56 9.05
N ALA A 107 -7.63 22.59 8.21
CA ALA A 107 -7.27 22.51 6.80
C ALA A 107 -5.79 22.79 6.51
N SER A 108 -5.00 23.10 7.54
CA SER A 108 -3.62 23.58 7.36
C SER A 108 -2.69 22.59 6.65
N GLU A 109 -3.00 21.29 6.70
CA GLU A 109 -2.20 20.22 6.08
C GLU A 109 -2.91 19.54 4.89
N ASP A 110 -4.04 20.04 4.45
CA ASP A 110 -4.83 19.44 3.36
C ASP A 110 -4.00 19.16 2.10
N SER A 111 -3.20 20.13 1.68
CA SER A 111 -2.37 20.00 0.49
C SER A 111 -1.34 18.86 0.62
N LEU A 112 -0.78 18.67 1.82
CA LEU A 112 0.19 17.62 2.07
C LEU A 112 -0.48 16.25 2.15
N ILE A 113 -1.62 16.15 2.84
CA ILE A 113 -2.41 14.90 2.92
C ILE A 113 -2.86 14.48 1.51
N ARG A 114 -3.44 15.41 0.74
CA ARG A 114 -3.85 15.17 -0.63
C ARG A 114 -2.71 14.61 -1.47
N LEU A 115 -1.57 15.30 -1.45
CA LEU A 115 -0.39 14.89 -2.20
C LEU A 115 0.08 13.48 -1.80
N ALA A 116 0.17 13.20 -0.49
CA ALA A 116 0.62 11.91 0.00
C ALA A 116 -0.34 10.77 -0.41
N VAL A 117 -1.65 11.00 -0.35
CA VAL A 117 -2.67 10.05 -0.82
C VAL A 117 -2.56 9.85 -2.33
N GLU A 118 -2.47 10.91 -3.14
CA GLU A 118 -2.35 10.80 -4.61
C GLU A 118 -1.06 10.13 -5.08
N GLN A 119 0.03 10.26 -4.31
CA GLN A 119 1.36 9.80 -4.73
C GLN A 119 1.80 8.47 -4.10
N HIS A 120 0.94 7.80 -3.31
CA HIS A 120 1.38 6.57 -2.64
C HIS A 120 1.58 5.39 -3.60
N ASN A 121 0.79 5.31 -4.68
CA ASN A 121 0.82 4.21 -5.65
C ASN A 121 1.66 4.47 -6.91
N VAL A 122 2.18 5.70 -7.09
CA VAL A 122 2.95 6.04 -8.31
C VAL A 122 4.27 5.27 -8.37
N PHE A 123 4.72 4.94 -9.59
CA PHE A 123 5.99 4.24 -9.78
C PHE A 123 7.18 5.07 -9.28
N ARG A 124 7.18 6.38 -9.52
CA ARG A 124 8.20 7.33 -9.01
C ARG A 124 7.53 8.61 -8.56
N LEU A 125 8.01 9.16 -7.45
CA LEU A 125 7.57 10.49 -7.02
C LEU A 125 7.97 11.55 -8.04
N PRO A 126 7.13 12.58 -8.27
CA PRO A 126 7.45 13.65 -9.18
C PRO A 126 8.65 14.47 -8.68
N ASP A 127 9.34 15.11 -9.61
CA ASP A 127 10.36 16.09 -9.30
C ASP A 127 9.73 17.38 -8.71
N GLY A 128 10.54 18.17 -7.99
CA GLY A 128 10.12 19.47 -7.46
C GLY A 128 9.35 19.43 -6.13
N LEU A 129 9.18 18.26 -5.51
CA LEU A 129 8.62 18.18 -4.17
C LEU A 129 9.55 18.84 -3.14
N THR A 130 8.96 19.59 -2.20
CA THR A 130 9.71 20.07 -1.03
C THR A 130 10.23 18.88 -0.19
N PRO A 131 11.28 19.06 0.63
CA PRO A 131 11.79 17.99 1.48
C PRO A 131 10.68 17.35 2.36
N ARG A 132 9.78 18.17 2.94
CA ARG A 132 8.68 17.70 3.77
C ARG A 132 7.64 16.89 2.96
N GLN A 133 7.26 17.36 1.78
CA GLN A 133 6.35 16.64 0.87
C GLN A 133 6.93 15.28 0.48
N LYS A 134 8.19 15.27 0.06
CA LYS A 134 8.89 14.03 -0.30
C LYS A 134 8.95 13.06 0.88
N GLN A 135 9.20 13.57 2.08
CA GLN A 135 9.28 12.76 3.30
C GLN A 135 7.95 12.04 3.59
N PHE A 136 6.81 12.76 3.58
CA PHE A 136 5.51 12.16 3.85
C PHE A 136 5.06 11.21 2.74
N CYS A 137 5.28 11.57 1.46
CA CYS A 137 5.02 10.66 0.34
C CYS A 137 5.86 9.38 0.45
N GLN A 138 7.12 9.48 0.85
CA GLN A 138 7.98 8.30 0.98
C GLN A 138 7.60 7.44 2.19
N LEU A 139 7.23 8.05 3.32
CA LEU A 139 6.78 7.33 4.50
C LEU A 139 5.55 6.47 4.22
N ILE A 140 4.53 7.01 3.58
CA ILE A 140 3.33 6.24 3.25
C ILE A 140 3.64 5.12 2.26
N ARG A 141 4.48 5.36 1.26
CA ARG A 141 4.92 4.35 0.28
C ARG A 141 5.67 3.20 0.93
N ASP A 142 6.57 3.50 1.87
CA ASP A 142 7.31 2.47 2.62
C ASP A 142 6.35 1.66 3.50
N ALA A 143 5.47 2.33 4.25
CA ALA A 143 4.53 1.68 5.15
C ALA A 143 3.55 0.75 4.41
N ASP A 144 3.02 1.19 3.27
CA ASP A 144 2.15 0.41 2.41
C ASP A 144 2.86 -0.85 1.89
N LYS A 145 4.08 -0.71 1.34
CA LYS A 145 4.88 -1.84 0.85
C LYS A 145 5.19 -2.87 1.93
N ILE A 146 5.49 -2.42 3.14
CA ILE A 146 5.75 -3.33 4.28
C ILE A 146 4.51 -4.18 4.60
N ASP A 147 3.30 -3.60 4.61
CA ASP A 147 2.08 -4.39 4.83
C ASP A 147 1.70 -5.24 3.61
N ILE A 148 2.05 -4.83 2.39
CA ILE A 148 1.84 -5.64 1.17
C ILE A 148 2.55 -7.01 1.29
N PHE A 149 3.75 -7.10 1.87
CA PHE A 149 4.41 -8.39 2.09
C PHE A 149 3.54 -9.31 2.97
N ARG A 150 3.00 -8.79 4.06
CA ARG A 150 2.05 -9.52 4.91
C ARG A 150 0.81 -9.94 4.14
N VAL A 151 0.21 -9.02 3.39
CA VAL A 151 -1.00 -9.29 2.60
C VAL A 151 -0.74 -10.45 1.64
N TYR A 152 0.39 -10.45 0.93
CA TYR A 152 0.75 -11.54 0.01
C TYR A 152 0.90 -12.88 0.73
N VAL A 153 1.65 -12.94 1.84
CA VAL A 153 1.80 -14.18 2.63
C VAL A 153 0.44 -14.71 3.07
N THR A 154 -0.41 -13.84 3.63
CA THR A 154 -1.72 -14.27 4.16
C THR A 154 -2.69 -14.68 3.07
N GLN A 155 -2.67 -14.02 1.92
CA GLN A 155 -3.52 -14.38 0.77
C GLN A 155 -3.07 -15.69 0.10
N LEU A 156 -1.77 -15.94 0.01
CA LEU A 156 -1.25 -17.18 -0.55
C LEU A 156 -1.46 -18.40 0.36
N ALA A 157 -1.42 -18.19 1.67
CA ALA A 157 -1.63 -19.25 2.67
C ALA A 157 -3.12 -19.51 2.99
N GLY A 158 -4.01 -18.56 2.70
CA GLY A 158 -5.41 -18.60 3.13
C GLY A 158 -6.34 -19.33 2.19
N THR A 159 -7.40 -19.94 2.77
CA THR A 159 -8.53 -20.50 1.99
C THR A 159 -9.39 -19.43 1.32
N ASN A 160 -9.38 -18.21 1.85
CA ASN A 160 -10.10 -17.04 1.33
C ASN A 160 -9.18 -16.12 0.51
N ASN A 161 -8.48 -16.71 -0.47
CA ASN A 161 -7.64 -15.97 -1.38
C ASN A 161 -8.49 -15.12 -2.34
N ILE A 162 -8.65 -13.83 -2.02
CA ILE A 162 -9.47 -12.89 -2.82
C ILE A 162 -8.94 -12.67 -4.24
N TRP A 163 -7.68 -12.99 -4.50
CA TRP A 163 -7.08 -12.89 -5.83
C TRP A 163 -7.28 -14.16 -6.67
N HIS A 164 -7.91 -15.21 -6.08
CA HIS A 164 -8.06 -16.51 -6.72
C HIS A 164 -6.74 -17.01 -7.32
N THR A 165 -5.63 -16.78 -6.60
CA THR A 165 -4.30 -17.19 -7.06
C THR A 165 -4.16 -18.70 -6.92
N ASP A 166 -4.06 -19.38 -8.04
CA ASP A 166 -3.74 -20.79 -8.08
C ASP A 166 -2.24 -20.98 -7.83
N LEU A 167 -1.92 -21.48 -6.65
CA LEU A 167 -0.53 -21.74 -6.23
C LEU A 167 0.16 -22.77 -7.11
N SER A 168 -0.57 -23.75 -7.67
CA SER A 168 0.00 -24.76 -8.57
C SER A 168 0.49 -24.10 -9.87
N ARG A 169 -0.32 -23.19 -10.42
CA ARG A 169 0.09 -22.38 -11.57
C ARG A 169 1.23 -21.43 -11.26
N LEU A 170 1.21 -20.80 -10.07
CA LEU A 170 2.30 -19.91 -9.66
C LEU A 170 3.63 -20.68 -9.63
N LYS A 171 3.65 -21.90 -9.06
CA LYS A 171 4.86 -22.72 -8.97
C LYS A 171 5.43 -23.16 -10.32
N THR A 172 4.61 -23.29 -11.35
CA THR A 172 5.04 -23.81 -12.66
C THR A 172 5.32 -22.71 -13.70
N GLN A 173 4.88 -21.47 -13.44
CA GLN A 173 5.11 -20.36 -14.38
C GLN A 173 6.56 -19.88 -14.36
N SER A 174 7.06 -19.50 -15.54
CA SER A 174 8.34 -18.81 -15.67
C SER A 174 8.19 -17.32 -15.36
N VAL A 175 9.25 -16.71 -14.87
CA VAL A 175 9.44 -15.25 -14.83
C VAL A 175 9.78 -14.76 -16.23
N SER A 176 9.17 -13.67 -16.67
CA SER A 176 9.54 -13.02 -17.93
C SER A 176 11.00 -12.52 -17.87
N GLU A 177 11.72 -12.64 -18.97
CA GLU A 177 13.14 -12.26 -19.03
C GLU A 177 13.37 -10.78 -18.66
N SER A 178 12.48 -9.88 -19.11
CA SER A 178 12.54 -8.46 -18.76
C SER A 178 12.36 -8.21 -17.24
N VAL A 179 11.50 -8.97 -16.58
CA VAL A 179 11.26 -8.88 -15.13
C VAL A 179 12.49 -9.43 -14.38
N MET A 180 13.01 -10.58 -14.79
CA MET A 180 14.20 -11.16 -14.20
C MET A 180 15.43 -10.22 -14.33
N ALA A 181 15.61 -9.58 -15.47
CA ALA A 181 16.70 -8.62 -15.69
C ALA A 181 16.59 -7.39 -14.77
N GLN A 182 15.36 -6.90 -14.49
CA GLN A 182 15.14 -5.80 -13.55
C GLN A 182 15.35 -6.24 -12.09
N ALA A 183 14.84 -7.41 -11.71
CA ALA A 183 15.01 -7.98 -10.38
C ALA A 183 16.49 -8.17 -10.01
N ARG A 184 17.30 -8.71 -10.93
CA ARG A 184 18.75 -8.87 -10.74
C ARG A 184 19.49 -7.53 -10.56
N ARG A 185 18.92 -6.43 -11.06
CA ARG A 185 19.43 -5.07 -10.83
C ARG A 185 18.87 -4.42 -9.56
N MET A 186 18.15 -5.18 -8.72
CA MET A 186 17.51 -4.68 -7.51
C MET A 186 16.60 -3.48 -7.78
N ARG A 187 15.76 -3.57 -8.82
CA ARG A 187 14.85 -2.50 -9.22
C ARG A 187 13.41 -2.97 -9.13
N THR A 188 12.53 -2.03 -8.78
CA THR A 188 11.09 -2.26 -8.85
C THR A 188 10.63 -2.48 -10.27
N ILE A 189 9.67 -3.37 -10.42
CA ILE A 189 9.12 -3.79 -11.71
C ILE A 189 7.87 -2.96 -12.04
N ARG A 190 7.84 -2.37 -13.23
CA ARG A 190 6.64 -1.67 -13.71
C ARG A 190 5.51 -2.66 -13.98
N THR A 191 4.27 -2.22 -13.74
CA THR A 191 3.09 -3.09 -13.92
C THR A 191 2.94 -3.53 -15.38
N GLU A 192 3.26 -2.66 -16.35
CA GLU A 192 3.21 -2.95 -17.78
C GLU A 192 4.21 -4.03 -18.24
N ASP A 193 5.28 -4.26 -17.49
CA ASP A 193 6.28 -5.29 -17.79
C ASP A 193 5.86 -6.68 -17.30
N LYS A 194 4.87 -6.75 -16.40
CA LYS A 194 4.40 -8.00 -15.78
C LYS A 194 3.40 -8.70 -16.69
N LYS A 195 3.71 -9.91 -17.14
CA LYS A 195 2.90 -10.71 -18.06
C LYS A 195 2.31 -11.96 -17.40
N THR A 196 3.01 -12.52 -16.43
CA THR A 196 2.62 -13.76 -15.73
C THR A 196 2.33 -13.48 -14.25
N ARG A 197 1.62 -14.40 -13.58
CA ARG A 197 1.41 -14.31 -12.13
C ARG A 197 2.74 -14.35 -11.36
N MET A 198 3.72 -15.09 -11.88
CA MET A 198 5.06 -15.13 -11.31
C MET A 198 5.77 -13.76 -11.46
N ASP A 199 5.55 -13.03 -12.54
CA ASP A 199 6.07 -11.65 -12.68
C ASP A 199 5.49 -10.72 -11.61
N PHE A 200 4.20 -10.86 -11.29
CA PHE A 200 3.59 -10.09 -10.20
C PHE A 200 4.18 -10.49 -8.84
N TYR A 201 4.44 -11.77 -8.62
CA TYR A 201 5.07 -12.26 -7.40
C TYR A 201 6.49 -11.67 -7.23
N VAL A 202 7.34 -11.80 -8.26
CA VAL A 202 8.67 -11.21 -8.28
C VAL A 202 8.61 -9.69 -8.14
N GLY A 203 7.59 -9.06 -8.75
CA GLY A 203 7.35 -7.63 -8.61
C GLY A 203 7.09 -7.22 -7.15
N VAL A 204 6.41 -8.05 -6.35
CA VAL A 204 6.22 -7.81 -4.91
C VAL A 204 7.54 -7.94 -4.16
N LEU A 205 8.35 -8.95 -4.44
CA LEU A 205 9.69 -9.07 -3.84
C LEU A 205 10.54 -7.82 -4.13
N CYS A 206 10.44 -7.28 -5.35
CA CYS A 206 11.19 -6.09 -5.76
C CYS A 206 10.72 -4.79 -5.08
N LEU A 207 9.57 -4.76 -4.40
CA LEU A 207 9.15 -3.59 -3.61
C LEU A 207 10.11 -3.30 -2.45
N TYR A 208 10.81 -4.31 -1.95
CA TYR A 208 11.82 -4.15 -0.90
C TYR A 208 12.92 -3.16 -1.29
N PHE A 209 13.32 -3.16 -2.55
CA PHE A 209 14.37 -2.25 -3.07
C PHE A 209 13.97 -0.78 -3.11
N GLU A 210 12.67 -0.48 -2.99
CA GLU A 210 12.16 0.89 -2.91
C GLU A 210 12.03 1.42 -1.48
N LEU A 211 12.20 0.60 -0.46
CA LEU A 211 12.15 1.06 0.92
C LEU A 211 13.29 2.08 1.16
N ALA A 212 12.88 3.34 1.37
CA ALA A 212 13.82 4.45 1.35
C ALA A 212 14.61 4.60 2.65
N TYR A 213 13.95 4.33 3.78
CA TYR A 213 14.57 4.54 5.09
C TYR A 213 15.18 3.25 5.63
N PRO A 214 16.33 3.33 6.33
CA PRO A 214 16.90 2.16 7.01
C PRO A 214 15.91 1.49 7.98
N VAL A 215 15.15 2.28 8.74
CA VAL A 215 14.11 1.79 9.66
C VAL A 215 12.99 1.04 8.92
N SER A 216 12.69 1.39 7.67
CA SER A 216 11.68 0.68 6.85
C SER A 216 12.15 -0.73 6.53
N ARG A 217 13.41 -0.91 6.14
CA ARG A 217 14.00 -2.22 5.88
C ARG A 217 14.09 -3.04 7.15
N GLN A 218 14.59 -2.44 8.23
CA GLN A 218 14.64 -3.10 9.54
C GLN A 218 13.25 -3.61 9.95
N LEU A 219 12.20 -2.80 9.83
CA LEU A 219 10.84 -3.20 10.20
C LEU A 219 10.28 -4.30 9.28
N ALA A 220 10.58 -4.26 7.98
CA ALA A 220 10.20 -5.32 7.04
C ALA A 220 10.87 -6.66 7.40
N ASP A 221 12.16 -6.64 7.73
CA ASP A 221 12.94 -7.81 8.15
C ASP A 221 12.42 -8.36 9.48
N GLU A 222 12.18 -7.50 10.49
CA GLU A 222 11.64 -7.90 11.79
C GLU A 222 10.26 -8.56 11.70
N GLN A 223 9.43 -8.18 10.72
CA GLN A 223 8.13 -8.79 10.51
C GLN A 223 8.21 -10.20 9.89
N GLY A 224 9.30 -10.55 9.22
CA GLY A 224 9.56 -11.87 8.63
C GLY A 224 8.68 -12.25 7.44
N TYR A 225 7.75 -11.39 6.99
CA TYR A 225 6.90 -11.71 5.83
C TYR A 225 7.69 -11.69 4.52
N TYR A 226 8.64 -10.77 4.39
CA TYR A 226 9.52 -10.71 3.23
C TYR A 226 10.37 -11.99 3.10
N ASP A 227 10.96 -12.44 4.20
CA ASP A 227 11.71 -13.70 4.25
C ASP A 227 10.83 -14.90 3.91
N THR A 228 9.58 -14.91 4.41
CA THR A 228 8.62 -15.96 4.06
C THR A 228 8.34 -16.00 2.55
N LEU A 229 8.23 -14.83 1.90
CA LEU A 229 8.08 -14.76 0.45
C LEU A 229 9.34 -15.23 -0.29
N LEU A 230 10.53 -14.91 0.19
CA LEU A 230 11.79 -15.40 -0.40
C LEU A 230 11.95 -16.92 -0.34
N GLN A 231 11.27 -17.61 0.60
CA GLN A 231 11.27 -19.06 0.72
C GLN A 231 10.32 -19.77 -0.24
N PHE A 232 9.69 -19.05 -1.16
CA PHE A 232 8.86 -19.67 -2.18
C PHE A 232 9.73 -20.47 -3.15
N HIS A 233 9.44 -21.78 -3.28
CA HIS A 233 10.13 -22.67 -4.20
C HIS A 233 9.33 -22.84 -5.49
N SER A 234 9.93 -22.45 -6.61
CA SER A 234 9.40 -22.68 -7.94
C SER A 234 9.70 -24.12 -8.40
N GLN A 235 8.78 -24.69 -9.17
CA GLN A 235 9.01 -25.95 -9.91
C GLN A 235 9.60 -25.68 -11.30
N ASN A 236 9.68 -24.43 -11.70
CA ASN A 236 10.27 -24.01 -12.96
C ASN A 236 11.75 -23.66 -12.76
N GLN A 237 12.65 -24.41 -13.39
CA GLN A 237 14.09 -24.28 -13.24
C GLN A 237 14.66 -22.88 -13.63
N GLN A 238 13.96 -22.15 -14.51
CA GLN A 238 14.38 -20.79 -14.88
C GLN A 238 13.97 -19.73 -13.83
N THR A 239 13.02 -20.09 -12.99
CA THR A 239 12.44 -19.20 -11.96
C THR A 239 13.09 -19.43 -10.60
N GLU A 240 13.47 -20.68 -10.28
CA GLU A 240 14.16 -21.03 -9.04
C GLU A 240 15.57 -20.42 -8.99
#